data_d104bed4c153b264f9fa8b391ef1e93f
#
_entry.id   d104bed4c153b264f9fa8b391ef1e93f
#
_cell.length_a   1.000
_cell.length_b   1.000
_cell.length_c   1.000
_cell.angle_alpha   90.00
_cell.angle_beta   90.00
_cell.angle_gamma   90.00
#
_symmetry.space_group_name_H-M   'P 1'
#
loop_
_entity.id
_entity.type
_entity.pdbx_description
1 polymer ?
#
loop_
_entity_poly.entity_id
_entity_poly.type
_entity_poly.pdbx_seq_one_letter_code
_entity_poly.pdbx_strand_id
1 'polypeptide(L)'
;MLLDILMSYLKFFVSMLIYRHISRQEFTLRWLFLCPLFFAIIFTLVPPVGFFGYFLVFIAYSFYRNRNIRHLLNIFYGLYPVVMESLIGRLLAFYVFPMLGIVLVHEASVSWYDALLELLVFPVYIGITKLLKLDFTDLKVGFQRQYFNRFLLPMDLSMFVYLLSVVGLVVFEDIIPHADALRKQLNSIYLILFFVMLLYFNAVSKERLKQEILEQKDRQLQELATYSQHVEMLYGEIRAFRHDYLNILTSLKLSIEHEDLNAIREVYENVLRESGQQFYDSKFDIAKLSHIENPAVKSVLSAKLLEAQNKGIGISVEIDEPVRNLFIEVLDFITFLSILCDNAIEASLESEDPQLTLAMLQETNSLILIVENSTKAEKIDLARIFEKDYSSKGEGRGLGLYKIQQLLEKYPKTTVSTKSSNYRFTQSLTFWKE
;
A
#
# COMPACT_ATOMS: atom_id res chain seq x y z
N MET A 1 -18.28 10.46 -49.30
CA MET A 1 -16.89 10.06 -49.00
C MET A 1 -16.16 11.00 -48.05
N LEU A 2 -15.92 12.26 -48.34
CA LEU A 2 -15.18 13.19 -47.41
C LEU A 2 -15.91 13.35 -46.07
N LEU A 3 -17.22 13.51 -46.11
CA LEU A 3 -18.06 13.67 -44.92
C LEU A 3 -18.12 12.37 -44.10
N ASP A 4 -18.13 11.21 -44.76
CA ASP A 4 -18.10 9.87 -44.08
C ASP A 4 -16.77 9.63 -43.38
N ILE A 5 -15.65 10.05 -44.00
CA ILE A 5 -14.33 10.04 -43.37
C ILE A 5 -14.33 10.97 -42.13
N LEU A 6 -14.90 12.16 -42.24
CA LEU A 6 -15.00 13.10 -41.13
C LEU A 6 -15.82 12.50 -39.98
N MET A 7 -16.97 11.89 -40.29
CA MET A 7 -17.80 11.24 -39.26
C MET A 7 -17.09 10.07 -38.56
N SER A 8 -16.46 9.21 -39.33
CA SER A 8 -15.65 8.11 -38.78
C SER A 8 -14.49 8.65 -37.91
N TYR A 9 -13.86 9.74 -38.36
CA TYR A 9 -12.82 10.44 -37.60
C TYR A 9 -13.36 10.96 -36.26
N LEU A 10 -14.48 11.68 -36.28
CA LEU A 10 -15.06 12.28 -35.08
C LEU A 10 -15.48 11.21 -34.07
N LYS A 11 -16.13 10.14 -34.50
CA LYS A 11 -16.52 9.00 -33.64
C LYS A 11 -15.30 8.39 -32.94
N PHE A 12 -14.25 8.11 -33.71
CA PHE A 12 -13.03 7.54 -33.13
C PHE A 12 -12.33 8.51 -32.18
N PHE A 13 -12.28 9.79 -32.55
CA PHE A 13 -11.69 10.83 -31.72
C PHE A 13 -12.43 11.02 -30.39
N VAL A 14 -13.76 11.08 -30.42
CA VAL A 14 -14.60 11.17 -29.22
C VAL A 14 -14.42 9.97 -28.32
N SER A 15 -14.40 8.76 -28.89
CA SER A 15 -14.12 7.54 -28.12
C SER A 15 -12.72 7.54 -27.51
N MET A 16 -11.71 8.08 -28.19
CA MET A 16 -10.38 8.24 -27.58
C MET A 16 -10.38 9.23 -26.41
N LEU A 17 -11.16 10.31 -26.49
CA LEU A 17 -11.31 11.25 -25.38
C LEU A 17 -11.99 10.58 -24.18
N ILE A 18 -13.04 9.78 -24.41
CA ILE A 18 -13.71 9.00 -23.36
C ILE A 18 -12.74 7.97 -22.77
N TYR A 19 -11.97 7.25 -23.60
CA TYR A 19 -10.95 6.31 -23.13
C TYR A 19 -9.91 7.00 -22.24
N ARG A 20 -9.40 8.16 -22.67
CA ARG A 20 -8.47 8.99 -21.88
C ARG A 20 -9.05 9.34 -20.51
N HIS A 21 -10.32 9.75 -20.47
CA HIS A 21 -11.00 10.15 -19.25
C HIS A 21 -11.11 8.98 -18.24
N ILE A 22 -11.52 7.78 -18.70
CA ILE A 22 -11.69 6.62 -17.80
C ILE A 22 -10.38 5.95 -17.39
N SER A 23 -9.42 5.83 -18.32
CA SER A 23 -8.14 5.17 -18.07
C SER A 23 -7.11 6.07 -17.39
N ARG A 24 -7.35 7.39 -17.41
CA ARG A 24 -6.39 8.44 -16.99
C ARG A 24 -5.02 8.32 -17.64
N GLN A 25 -4.97 7.81 -18.85
CA GLN A 25 -3.75 7.73 -19.62
C GLN A 25 -3.58 8.99 -20.47
N GLU A 26 -2.37 9.52 -20.45
CA GLU A 26 -2.03 10.64 -21.33
C GLU A 26 -1.68 10.12 -22.72
N PHE A 27 -2.34 10.66 -23.72
CA PHE A 27 -1.96 10.49 -25.12
C PHE A 27 -1.09 11.67 -25.56
N THR A 28 -0.06 11.39 -26.34
CA THR A 28 0.63 12.49 -27.02
C THR A 28 -0.34 13.12 -28.05
N LEU A 29 -0.24 14.44 -28.23
CA LEU A 29 -1.12 15.16 -29.16
C LEU A 29 -1.12 14.49 -30.56
N ARG A 30 0.03 14.02 -31.02
CA ARG A 30 0.15 13.35 -32.32
C ARG A 30 -0.72 12.08 -32.40
N TRP A 31 -0.71 11.23 -31.39
CA TRP A 31 -1.54 10.03 -31.36
C TRP A 31 -3.02 10.34 -31.27
N LEU A 32 -3.40 11.40 -30.55
CA LEU A 32 -4.79 11.82 -30.39
C LEU A 32 -5.43 12.23 -31.72
N PHE A 33 -4.67 12.82 -32.63
CA PHE A 33 -5.19 13.29 -33.93
C PHE A 33 -4.89 12.35 -35.10
N LEU A 34 -3.71 11.74 -35.16
CA LEU A 34 -3.31 10.92 -36.31
C LEU A 34 -3.93 9.51 -36.27
N CYS A 35 -4.10 8.92 -35.09
CA CYS A 35 -4.68 7.60 -34.94
C CYS A 35 -6.15 7.55 -35.42
N PRO A 36 -7.05 8.47 -35.01
CA PRO A 36 -8.42 8.54 -35.54
C PRO A 36 -8.45 8.75 -37.06
N LEU A 37 -7.56 9.54 -37.62
CA LEU A 37 -7.50 9.78 -39.06
C LEU A 37 -7.15 8.50 -39.83
N PHE A 38 -6.16 7.76 -39.36
CA PHE A 38 -5.75 6.49 -39.94
C PHE A 38 -6.90 5.47 -39.97
N PHE A 39 -7.57 5.28 -38.82
CA PHE A 39 -8.67 4.33 -38.75
C PHE A 39 -9.91 4.80 -39.48
N ALA A 40 -10.21 6.10 -39.51
CA ALA A 40 -11.31 6.65 -40.28
C ALA A 40 -11.19 6.34 -41.76
N ILE A 41 -10.00 6.48 -42.33
CA ILE A 41 -9.73 6.14 -43.74
C ILE A 41 -9.95 4.65 -43.99
N ILE A 42 -9.41 3.78 -43.13
CA ILE A 42 -9.54 2.32 -43.26
C ILE A 42 -11.02 1.91 -43.17
N PHE A 43 -11.76 2.41 -42.17
CA PHE A 43 -13.15 2.01 -41.94
C PHE A 43 -14.10 2.50 -43.03
N THR A 44 -13.78 3.63 -43.66
CA THR A 44 -14.56 4.16 -44.78
C THR A 44 -14.27 3.40 -46.08
N LEU A 45 -13.02 2.97 -46.28
CA LEU A 45 -12.63 2.19 -47.49
C LEU A 45 -13.09 0.72 -47.45
N VAL A 46 -13.18 0.15 -46.25
CA VAL A 46 -13.56 -1.27 -46.04
C VAL A 46 -14.69 -1.34 -44.99
N PRO A 47 -15.95 -1.05 -45.37
CA PRO A 47 -17.09 -0.95 -44.43
C PRO A 47 -17.28 -2.17 -43.52
N PRO A 48 -17.13 -3.44 -43.95
CA PRO A 48 -17.24 -4.57 -43.02
C PRO A 48 -16.22 -4.55 -41.87
N VAL A 49 -15.00 -4.04 -42.15
CA VAL A 49 -13.97 -3.86 -41.11
C VAL A 49 -14.35 -2.73 -40.17
N GLY A 50 -15.02 -1.68 -40.63
CA GLY A 50 -15.48 -0.56 -39.82
C GLY A 50 -16.46 -0.99 -38.74
N PHE A 51 -17.40 -1.87 -39.04
CA PHE A 51 -18.39 -2.36 -38.07
C PHE A 51 -17.79 -3.14 -36.91
N PHE A 52 -16.87 -4.07 -37.18
CA PHE A 52 -16.29 -4.92 -36.17
C PHE A 52 -14.93 -4.40 -35.68
N GLY A 53 -14.18 -3.71 -36.54
CA GLY A 53 -12.85 -3.21 -36.23
C GLY A 53 -12.85 -2.11 -35.18
N TYR A 54 -13.92 -1.32 -35.10
CA TYR A 54 -14.00 -0.15 -34.23
C TYR A 54 -13.77 -0.51 -32.75
N PHE A 55 -14.55 -1.42 -32.20
CA PHE A 55 -14.38 -1.83 -30.80
C PHE A 55 -13.17 -2.77 -30.60
N LEU A 56 -12.81 -3.58 -31.58
CA LEU A 56 -11.64 -4.47 -31.50
C LEU A 56 -10.34 -3.69 -31.38
N VAL A 57 -10.23 -2.56 -32.08
CA VAL A 57 -9.04 -1.67 -31.98
C VAL A 57 -8.88 -1.13 -30.56
N PHE A 58 -9.97 -0.68 -29.91
CA PHE A 58 -9.91 -0.20 -28.54
C PHE A 58 -9.57 -1.31 -27.54
N ILE A 59 -10.12 -2.51 -27.71
CA ILE A 59 -9.77 -3.68 -26.88
C ILE A 59 -8.29 -4.02 -27.07
N ALA A 60 -7.82 -4.17 -28.32
CA ALA A 60 -6.42 -4.49 -28.60
C ALA A 60 -5.47 -3.42 -28.05
N TYR A 61 -5.82 -2.15 -28.22
CA TYR A 61 -5.06 -1.04 -27.64
C TYR A 61 -5.00 -1.11 -26.12
N SER A 62 -6.12 -1.40 -25.44
CA SER A 62 -6.17 -1.55 -24.00
C SER A 62 -5.25 -2.68 -23.50
N PHE A 63 -5.27 -3.84 -24.16
CA PHE A 63 -4.37 -4.95 -23.85
C PHE A 63 -2.90 -4.62 -24.11
N TYR A 64 -2.61 -3.93 -25.20
CA TYR A 64 -1.25 -3.52 -25.52
C TYR A 64 -0.67 -2.56 -24.47
N ARG A 65 -1.47 -1.58 -24.05
CA ARG A 65 -1.02 -0.51 -23.12
C ARG A 65 -1.00 -0.94 -21.67
N ASN A 66 -1.93 -1.81 -21.26
CA ASN A 66 -2.16 -2.18 -19.87
C ASN A 66 -1.81 -3.65 -19.60
N ARG A 67 -0.61 -4.09 -19.93
CA ARG A 67 -0.16 -5.48 -19.79
C ARG A 67 -0.27 -6.05 -18.38
N ASN A 68 -0.16 -5.20 -17.36
CA ASN A 68 -0.17 -5.60 -15.95
C ASN A 68 -1.57 -5.52 -15.30
N ILE A 69 -2.61 -5.21 -16.08
CA ILE A 69 -3.99 -5.11 -15.58
C ILE A 69 -4.76 -6.39 -15.96
N ARG A 70 -5.76 -6.75 -15.14
CA ARG A 70 -6.60 -7.92 -15.38
C ARG A 70 -7.33 -7.86 -16.72
N HIS A 71 -7.51 -9.00 -17.36
CA HIS A 71 -8.12 -9.12 -18.69
C HIS A 71 -9.51 -8.49 -18.77
N LEU A 72 -10.39 -8.74 -17.80
CA LEU A 72 -11.74 -8.14 -17.77
C LEU A 72 -11.70 -6.61 -17.74
N LEU A 73 -10.81 -6.02 -16.95
CA LEU A 73 -10.68 -4.56 -16.91
C LEU A 73 -10.16 -3.99 -18.25
N ASN A 74 -9.30 -4.71 -18.94
CA ASN A 74 -8.86 -4.33 -20.28
C ASN A 74 -10.01 -4.40 -21.30
N ILE A 75 -10.89 -5.39 -21.19
CA ILE A 75 -12.10 -5.49 -22.02
C ILE A 75 -13.04 -4.31 -21.71
N PHE A 76 -13.27 -4.01 -20.43
CA PHE A 76 -14.05 -2.84 -20.02
C PHE A 76 -13.53 -1.54 -20.60
N TYR A 77 -12.23 -1.26 -20.46
CA TYR A 77 -11.64 -0.03 -21.02
C TYR A 77 -11.72 0.02 -22.55
N GLY A 78 -11.72 -1.12 -23.22
CA GLY A 78 -11.88 -1.18 -24.68
C GLY A 78 -13.33 -0.96 -25.13
N LEU A 79 -14.30 -1.59 -24.46
CA LEU A 79 -15.73 -1.52 -24.84
C LEU A 79 -16.41 -0.23 -24.39
N TYR A 80 -16.15 0.23 -23.17
CA TYR A 80 -16.82 1.37 -22.57
C TYR A 80 -16.83 2.65 -23.42
N PRO A 81 -15.70 3.11 -24.00
CA PRO A 81 -15.68 4.32 -24.82
C PRO A 81 -16.61 4.24 -26.03
N VAL A 82 -16.59 3.10 -26.69
CA VAL A 82 -17.40 2.86 -27.91
C VAL A 82 -18.88 2.77 -27.58
N VAL A 83 -19.22 2.10 -26.48
CA VAL A 83 -20.61 1.99 -26.02
C VAL A 83 -21.16 3.36 -25.60
N MET A 84 -20.37 4.15 -24.84
CA MET A 84 -20.79 5.46 -24.36
C MET A 84 -20.95 6.45 -25.50
N GLU A 85 -20.02 6.47 -26.45
CA GLU A 85 -20.17 7.27 -27.68
C GLU A 85 -21.47 6.90 -28.40
N SER A 86 -21.70 5.61 -28.66
CA SER A 86 -22.87 5.12 -29.36
C SER A 86 -24.19 5.41 -28.62
N LEU A 87 -24.24 5.18 -27.29
CA LEU A 87 -25.46 5.44 -26.48
C LEU A 87 -25.80 6.92 -26.44
N ILE A 88 -24.82 7.79 -26.18
CA ILE A 88 -25.04 9.25 -26.07
C ILE A 88 -25.30 9.85 -27.45
N GLY A 89 -24.56 9.45 -28.47
CA GLY A 89 -24.80 9.90 -29.83
C GLY A 89 -26.23 9.62 -30.29
N ARG A 90 -26.72 8.41 -30.04
CA ARG A 90 -28.12 8.02 -30.35
C ARG A 90 -29.15 8.70 -29.44
N LEU A 91 -28.83 8.94 -28.17
CA LEU A 91 -29.67 9.77 -27.30
C LEU A 91 -29.89 11.16 -27.90
N LEU A 92 -28.81 11.78 -28.34
CA LEU A 92 -28.86 13.10 -28.99
C LEU A 92 -29.66 13.04 -30.31
N ALA A 93 -29.37 12.06 -31.17
CA ALA A 93 -30.00 11.89 -32.47
C ALA A 93 -31.50 11.60 -32.38
N PHE A 94 -31.91 10.70 -31.48
CA PHE A 94 -33.29 10.21 -31.43
C PHE A 94 -34.21 11.08 -30.58
N TYR A 95 -33.67 11.83 -29.60
CA TYR A 95 -34.53 12.56 -28.65
C TYR A 95 -34.20 14.05 -28.60
N VAL A 96 -32.93 14.46 -28.46
CA VAL A 96 -32.60 15.86 -28.23
C VAL A 96 -32.74 16.72 -29.51
N PHE A 97 -32.16 16.26 -30.62
CA PHE A 97 -32.23 16.99 -31.87
C PHE A 97 -33.66 17.11 -32.44
N PRO A 98 -34.51 16.06 -32.43
CA PRO A 98 -35.93 16.19 -32.81
C PRO A 98 -36.71 17.18 -31.93
N MET A 99 -36.42 17.26 -30.62
CA MET A 99 -37.02 18.26 -29.73
C MET A 99 -36.65 19.70 -30.10
N LEU A 100 -35.51 19.90 -30.72
CA LEU A 100 -35.04 21.21 -31.25
C LEU A 100 -35.54 21.48 -32.65
N GLY A 101 -36.42 20.63 -33.22
CA GLY A 101 -36.94 20.74 -34.58
C GLY A 101 -35.96 20.29 -35.67
N ILE A 102 -34.84 19.67 -35.30
CA ILE A 102 -33.84 19.15 -36.23
C ILE A 102 -34.09 17.66 -36.41
N VAL A 103 -34.74 17.29 -37.49
CA VAL A 103 -34.93 15.87 -37.85
C VAL A 103 -33.76 15.45 -38.70
N LEU A 104 -32.93 14.55 -38.13
CA LEU A 104 -31.84 13.91 -38.88
C LEU A 104 -32.46 12.85 -39.78
N VAL A 105 -32.67 13.21 -41.03
CA VAL A 105 -33.20 12.31 -42.06
C VAL A 105 -32.08 11.35 -42.44
N HIS A 106 -32.27 10.07 -42.11
CA HIS A 106 -31.30 9.00 -42.40
C HIS A 106 -31.33 8.57 -43.90
N GLU A 107 -31.83 9.43 -44.78
CA GLU A 107 -31.81 9.14 -46.20
C GLU A 107 -30.49 9.57 -46.82
N ALA A 108 -29.65 8.58 -47.11
CA ALA A 108 -28.58 8.53 -48.10
C ALA A 108 -27.40 9.53 -48.01
N SER A 109 -27.41 10.60 -47.20
CA SER A 109 -26.29 11.50 -47.12
C SER A 109 -26.04 12.03 -45.71
N VAL A 110 -24.84 11.80 -45.19
CA VAL A 110 -24.33 12.39 -43.93
C VAL A 110 -24.41 13.93 -44.03
N SER A 111 -24.98 14.56 -43.01
CA SER A 111 -25.16 16.00 -42.93
C SER A 111 -24.15 16.65 -41.97
N TRP A 112 -23.99 17.97 -42.05
CA TRP A 112 -23.20 18.74 -41.08
C TRP A 112 -23.77 18.70 -39.67
N TYR A 113 -25.08 18.45 -39.54
CA TYR A 113 -25.72 18.25 -38.23
C TYR A 113 -25.25 16.97 -37.54
N ASP A 114 -24.91 15.92 -38.28
CA ASP A 114 -24.35 14.68 -37.74
C ASP A 114 -22.96 14.96 -37.15
N ALA A 115 -22.14 15.77 -37.83
CA ALA A 115 -20.82 16.17 -37.30
C ALA A 115 -20.94 17.03 -36.02
N LEU A 116 -21.94 17.95 -35.98
CA LEU A 116 -22.22 18.73 -34.76
C LEU A 116 -22.68 17.85 -33.62
N LEU A 117 -23.56 16.89 -33.89
CA LEU A 117 -24.03 15.92 -32.93
C LEU A 117 -22.85 15.17 -32.31
N GLU A 118 -21.96 14.67 -33.14
CA GLU A 118 -20.79 13.89 -32.68
C GLU A 118 -19.87 14.70 -31.76
N LEU A 119 -19.65 15.98 -32.09
CA LEU A 119 -18.87 16.90 -31.23
C LEU A 119 -19.53 17.13 -29.86
N LEU A 120 -20.87 17.06 -29.78
CA LEU A 120 -21.61 17.24 -28.53
C LEU A 120 -21.55 16.01 -27.62
N VAL A 121 -21.24 14.82 -28.14
CA VAL A 121 -21.21 13.58 -27.36
C VAL A 121 -20.25 13.69 -26.16
N PHE A 122 -19.04 14.18 -26.35
CA PHE A 122 -18.06 14.26 -25.26
C PHE A 122 -18.43 15.29 -24.17
N PRO A 123 -18.86 16.53 -24.48
CA PRO A 123 -19.38 17.46 -23.47
C PRO A 123 -20.55 16.90 -22.67
N VAL A 124 -21.52 16.26 -23.36
CA VAL A 124 -22.66 15.62 -22.71
C VAL A 124 -22.22 14.46 -21.81
N TYR A 125 -21.28 13.63 -22.28
CA TYR A 125 -20.67 12.57 -21.47
C TYR A 125 -20.05 13.11 -20.18
N ILE A 126 -19.25 14.18 -20.27
CA ILE A 126 -18.66 14.84 -19.09
C ILE A 126 -19.75 15.42 -18.18
N GLY A 127 -20.79 16.05 -18.74
CA GLY A 127 -21.94 16.53 -17.97
C GLY A 127 -22.63 15.41 -17.19
N ILE A 128 -22.92 14.29 -17.84
CA ILE A 128 -23.53 13.12 -17.21
C ILE A 128 -22.64 12.53 -16.11
N THR A 129 -21.37 12.34 -16.38
CA THR A 129 -20.43 11.75 -15.38
C THR A 129 -20.31 12.63 -14.15
N LYS A 130 -20.28 13.96 -14.31
CA LYS A 130 -20.29 14.93 -13.20
C LYS A 130 -21.61 14.92 -12.43
N LEU A 131 -22.74 14.94 -13.14
CA LEU A 131 -24.08 14.91 -12.54
C LEU A 131 -24.29 13.66 -11.68
N LEU A 132 -23.87 12.51 -12.19
CA LEU A 132 -23.96 11.23 -11.50
C LEU A 132 -22.83 11.00 -10.49
N LYS A 133 -21.90 11.94 -10.35
CA LYS A 133 -20.73 11.84 -9.46
C LYS A 133 -19.96 10.52 -9.64
N LEU A 134 -19.80 10.10 -10.92
CA LEU A 134 -19.03 8.91 -11.26
C LEU A 134 -17.54 9.22 -11.14
N ASP A 135 -16.87 8.56 -10.20
CA ASP A 135 -15.41 8.68 -10.05
C ASP A 135 -14.71 7.42 -10.58
N PHE A 136 -14.03 7.58 -11.70
CA PHE A 136 -13.25 6.51 -12.33
C PHE A 136 -11.88 6.29 -11.68
N THR A 137 -11.47 7.14 -10.73
CA THR A 137 -10.20 6.96 -9.98
C THR A 137 -10.31 5.78 -9.03
N ASP A 138 -11.36 5.76 -8.24
CA ASP A 138 -11.62 4.69 -7.28
C ASP A 138 -11.92 3.37 -7.99
N LEU A 139 -12.49 3.45 -9.21
CA LEU A 139 -12.74 2.28 -10.04
C LEU A 139 -11.45 1.54 -10.40
N LYS A 140 -10.38 2.25 -10.74
CA LYS A 140 -9.09 1.63 -11.10
C LYS A 140 -8.49 0.85 -9.93
N VAL A 141 -8.56 1.41 -8.72
CA VAL A 141 -8.08 0.75 -7.50
C VAL A 141 -8.99 -0.42 -7.11
N GLY A 142 -10.30 -0.21 -7.18
CA GLY A 142 -11.30 -1.23 -6.88
C GLY A 142 -11.24 -2.42 -7.83
N PHE A 143 -11.12 -2.20 -9.12
CA PHE A 143 -11.06 -3.24 -10.15
C PHE A 143 -9.83 -4.15 -10.10
N GLN A 144 -8.77 -3.75 -9.42
CA GLN A 144 -7.62 -4.64 -9.18
C GLN A 144 -7.95 -5.75 -8.16
N ARG A 145 -9.02 -5.64 -7.38
CA ARG A 145 -9.40 -6.64 -6.37
C ARG A 145 -10.31 -7.73 -6.94
N GLN A 146 -10.15 -8.96 -6.47
CA GLN A 146 -10.76 -10.17 -7.05
C GLN A 146 -12.30 -10.19 -7.03
N TYR A 147 -12.94 -9.55 -6.06
CA TYR A 147 -14.39 -9.53 -5.94
C TYR A 147 -15.09 -8.63 -6.99
N PHE A 148 -14.41 -7.65 -7.58
CA PHE A 148 -14.95 -6.81 -8.65
C PHE A 148 -15.18 -7.58 -9.96
N ASN A 149 -14.53 -8.72 -10.17
CA ASN A 149 -14.76 -9.54 -11.35
C ASN A 149 -16.24 -9.96 -11.50
N ARG A 150 -16.95 -10.10 -10.37
CA ARG A 150 -18.40 -10.44 -10.37
C ARG A 150 -19.27 -9.34 -10.97
N PHE A 151 -18.79 -8.10 -10.97
CA PHE A 151 -19.50 -6.95 -11.55
C PHE A 151 -19.00 -6.61 -12.95
N LEU A 152 -17.70 -6.75 -13.20
CA LEU A 152 -17.10 -6.47 -14.52
C LEU A 152 -17.66 -7.41 -15.60
N LEU A 153 -17.73 -8.69 -15.30
CA LEU A 153 -18.19 -9.68 -16.29
C LEU A 153 -19.59 -9.39 -16.83
N PRO A 154 -20.64 -9.14 -16.00
CA PRO A 154 -21.97 -8.75 -16.51
C PRO A 154 -21.94 -7.41 -17.27
N MET A 155 -21.13 -6.44 -16.84
CA MET A 155 -20.97 -5.16 -17.55
C MET A 155 -20.35 -5.35 -18.93
N ASP A 156 -19.24 -6.06 -19.03
CA ASP A 156 -18.57 -6.34 -20.29
C ASP A 156 -19.47 -7.14 -21.22
N LEU A 157 -20.18 -8.14 -20.69
CA LEU A 157 -21.14 -8.94 -21.45
C LEU A 157 -22.30 -8.09 -21.98
N SER A 158 -22.87 -7.22 -21.14
CA SER A 158 -23.97 -6.33 -21.55
C SER A 158 -23.52 -5.34 -22.63
N MET A 159 -22.32 -4.76 -22.50
CA MET A 159 -21.73 -3.87 -23.51
C MET A 159 -21.49 -4.60 -24.84
N PHE A 160 -20.98 -5.83 -24.78
CA PHE A 160 -20.75 -6.64 -25.97
C PHE A 160 -22.06 -7.01 -26.66
N VAL A 161 -23.09 -7.44 -25.91
CA VAL A 161 -24.41 -7.76 -26.46
C VAL A 161 -25.06 -6.51 -27.08
N TYR A 162 -24.94 -5.34 -26.44
CA TYR A 162 -25.41 -4.07 -27.02
C TYR A 162 -24.77 -3.80 -28.38
N LEU A 163 -23.43 -3.84 -28.49
CA LEU A 163 -22.72 -3.58 -29.73
C LEU A 163 -23.11 -4.58 -30.81
N LEU A 164 -23.22 -5.86 -30.45
CA LEU A 164 -23.64 -6.91 -31.39
C LEU A 164 -25.07 -6.68 -31.88
N SER A 165 -26.00 -6.30 -31.00
CA SER A 165 -27.39 -5.98 -31.35
C SER A 165 -27.48 -4.78 -32.28
N VAL A 166 -26.67 -3.74 -32.02
CA VAL A 166 -26.61 -2.55 -32.86
C VAL A 166 -26.08 -2.87 -34.25
N VAL A 167 -24.98 -3.63 -34.34
CA VAL A 167 -24.41 -4.05 -35.62
C VAL A 167 -25.41 -4.97 -36.37
N GLY A 168 -26.05 -5.91 -35.67
CA GLY A 168 -27.06 -6.77 -36.27
C GLY A 168 -28.22 -5.98 -36.88
N LEU A 169 -28.76 -4.98 -36.17
CA LEU A 169 -29.85 -4.13 -36.70
C LEU A 169 -29.42 -3.26 -37.87
N VAL A 170 -28.14 -2.98 -38.04
CA VAL A 170 -27.61 -2.24 -39.20
C VAL A 170 -27.40 -3.21 -40.37
N VAL A 171 -26.78 -4.37 -40.15
CA VAL A 171 -26.44 -5.32 -41.21
C VAL A 171 -27.71 -5.96 -41.81
N PHE A 172 -28.73 -6.22 -40.99
CA PHE A 172 -29.98 -6.87 -41.40
C PHE A 172 -31.14 -5.90 -41.54
N GLU A 173 -30.87 -4.60 -41.76
CA GLU A 173 -31.86 -3.54 -41.87
C GLU A 173 -32.95 -3.85 -42.94
N ASP A 174 -32.52 -4.32 -44.08
CA ASP A 174 -33.40 -4.66 -45.20
C ASP A 174 -34.33 -5.86 -44.92
N ILE A 175 -33.97 -6.69 -43.93
CA ILE A 175 -34.70 -7.92 -43.57
C ILE A 175 -35.64 -7.69 -42.38
N ILE A 176 -35.26 -6.79 -41.49
CA ILE A 176 -35.96 -6.56 -40.23
C ILE A 176 -37.00 -5.45 -40.42
N PRO A 177 -38.30 -5.74 -40.34
CA PRO A 177 -39.32 -4.69 -40.41
C PRO A 177 -39.21 -3.74 -39.22
N HIS A 178 -39.36 -2.45 -39.49
CA HIS A 178 -39.27 -1.38 -38.47
C HIS A 178 -37.92 -1.31 -37.72
N ALA A 179 -36.80 -1.61 -38.36
CA ALA A 179 -35.47 -1.58 -37.76
C ALA A 179 -35.13 -0.29 -37.00
N ASP A 180 -35.60 0.88 -37.49
CA ASP A 180 -35.39 2.16 -36.80
C ASP A 180 -36.13 2.28 -35.47
N ALA A 181 -37.39 1.78 -35.42
CA ALA A 181 -38.14 1.77 -34.16
C ALA A 181 -37.46 0.84 -33.14
N LEU A 182 -37.00 -0.31 -33.59
CA LEU A 182 -36.26 -1.26 -32.76
C LEU A 182 -34.92 -0.67 -32.27
N ARG A 183 -34.17 0.06 -33.11
CA ARG A 183 -32.96 0.78 -32.71
C ARG A 183 -33.24 1.80 -31.59
N LYS A 184 -34.33 2.58 -31.71
CA LYS A 184 -34.73 3.55 -30.67
C LYS A 184 -35.04 2.86 -29.35
N GLN A 185 -35.87 1.80 -29.41
CA GLN A 185 -36.22 1.04 -28.19
C GLN A 185 -35.04 0.39 -27.54
N LEU A 186 -34.19 -0.28 -28.32
CA LEU A 186 -32.97 -0.93 -27.85
C LEU A 186 -32.04 0.08 -27.20
N ASN A 187 -31.80 1.23 -27.84
CA ASN A 187 -30.95 2.28 -27.27
C ASN A 187 -31.49 2.79 -25.94
N SER A 188 -32.81 2.99 -25.82
CA SER A 188 -33.43 3.47 -24.59
C SER A 188 -33.33 2.46 -23.44
N ILE A 189 -33.56 1.17 -23.75
CA ILE A 189 -33.43 0.10 -22.76
C ILE A 189 -31.99 -0.02 -22.27
N TYR A 190 -31.04 -0.06 -23.19
CA TYR A 190 -29.63 -0.17 -22.82
C TYR A 190 -29.08 1.09 -22.11
N LEU A 191 -29.55 2.28 -22.48
CA LEU A 191 -29.20 3.52 -21.82
C LEU A 191 -29.59 3.46 -20.32
N ILE A 192 -30.84 3.08 -20.05
CA ILE A 192 -31.34 2.97 -18.67
C ILE A 192 -30.60 1.88 -17.93
N LEU A 193 -30.49 0.69 -18.50
CA LEU A 193 -29.83 -0.46 -17.90
C LEU A 193 -28.36 -0.15 -17.58
N PHE A 194 -27.66 0.46 -18.52
CA PHE A 194 -26.25 0.79 -18.36
C PHE A 194 -26.02 1.84 -17.29
N PHE A 195 -26.84 2.90 -17.24
CA PHE A 195 -26.75 3.90 -16.17
C PHE A 195 -27.08 3.31 -14.80
N VAL A 196 -28.10 2.47 -14.71
CA VAL A 196 -28.42 1.78 -13.45
C VAL A 196 -27.24 0.91 -13.00
N MET A 197 -26.62 0.17 -13.92
CA MET A 197 -25.43 -0.62 -13.62
C MET A 197 -24.23 0.24 -13.15
N LEU A 198 -23.98 1.38 -13.82
CA LEU A 198 -22.91 2.29 -13.42
C LEU A 198 -23.16 2.91 -12.05
N LEU A 199 -24.41 3.34 -11.77
CA LEU A 199 -24.78 3.90 -10.47
C LEU A 199 -24.66 2.85 -9.36
N TYR A 200 -25.16 1.64 -9.60
CA TYR A 200 -25.05 0.52 -8.64
C TYR A 200 -23.58 0.20 -8.36
N PHE A 201 -22.79 0.09 -9.42
CA PHE A 201 -21.36 -0.17 -9.28
C PHE A 201 -20.63 0.93 -8.48
N ASN A 202 -20.90 2.21 -8.79
CA ASN A 202 -20.34 3.35 -8.07
C ASN A 202 -20.75 3.35 -6.58
N ALA A 203 -22.01 3.01 -6.27
CA ALA A 203 -22.50 2.91 -4.90
C ALA A 203 -21.80 1.79 -4.12
N VAL A 204 -21.68 0.59 -4.72
CA VAL A 204 -20.99 -0.56 -4.11
C VAL A 204 -19.51 -0.27 -3.91
N SER A 205 -18.85 0.36 -4.89
CA SER A 205 -17.45 0.73 -4.78
C SER A 205 -17.20 1.69 -3.62
N LYS A 206 -18.01 2.74 -3.50
CA LYS A 206 -17.92 3.72 -2.41
C LYS A 206 -18.18 3.11 -1.03
N GLU A 207 -19.20 2.26 -0.93
CA GLU A 207 -19.51 1.60 0.35
C GLU A 207 -18.37 0.69 0.80
N ARG A 208 -17.76 -0.06 -0.12
CA ARG A 208 -16.59 -0.91 0.17
C ARG A 208 -15.36 -0.10 0.59
N LEU A 209 -15.06 0.98 -0.11
CA LEU A 209 -13.96 1.87 0.27
C LEU A 209 -14.18 2.46 1.68
N LYS A 210 -15.42 2.85 2.00
CA LYS A 210 -15.78 3.33 3.33
C LYS A 210 -15.56 2.26 4.40
N GLN A 211 -15.96 1.02 4.16
CA GLN A 211 -15.74 -0.10 5.08
C GLN A 211 -14.25 -0.34 5.33
N GLU A 212 -13.42 -0.33 4.30
CA GLU A 212 -11.96 -0.50 4.45
C GLU A 212 -11.33 0.62 5.28
N ILE A 213 -11.75 1.87 5.07
CA ILE A 213 -11.29 3.01 5.87
C ILE A 213 -11.70 2.84 7.35
N LEU A 214 -12.93 2.38 7.61
CA LEU A 214 -13.40 2.11 8.97
C LEU A 214 -12.59 1.00 9.64
N GLU A 215 -12.38 -0.13 8.96
CA GLU A 215 -11.55 -1.23 9.48
C GLU A 215 -10.11 -0.79 9.79
N GLN A 216 -9.54 0.07 8.93
CA GLN A 216 -8.21 0.61 9.17
C GLN A 216 -8.17 1.53 10.40
N LYS A 217 -9.19 2.38 10.56
CA LYS A 217 -9.33 3.24 11.74
C LYS A 217 -9.52 2.44 13.03
N ASP A 218 -10.33 1.38 12.98
CA ASP A 218 -10.55 0.52 14.15
C ASP A 218 -9.24 -0.17 14.58
N ARG A 219 -8.43 -0.64 13.63
CA ARG A 219 -7.09 -1.19 13.95
C ARG A 219 -6.19 -0.14 14.62
N GLN A 220 -6.15 1.09 14.07
CA GLN A 220 -5.37 2.16 14.66
C GLN A 220 -5.84 2.52 16.10
N LEU A 221 -7.17 2.53 16.33
CA LEU A 221 -7.72 2.75 17.65
C LEU A 221 -7.35 1.63 18.63
N GLN A 222 -7.35 0.37 18.21
CA GLN A 222 -6.91 -0.76 19.03
C GLN A 222 -5.42 -0.67 19.39
N GLU A 223 -4.57 -0.34 18.42
CA GLU A 223 -3.14 -0.13 18.66
C GLU A 223 -2.90 1.02 19.67
N LEU A 224 -3.62 2.13 19.51
CA LEU A 224 -3.54 3.27 20.43
C LEU A 224 -4.02 2.92 21.84
N ALA A 225 -5.11 2.16 21.96
CA ALA A 225 -5.62 1.69 23.24
C ALA A 225 -4.61 0.80 23.97
N THR A 226 -3.99 -0.15 23.25
CA THR A 226 -2.94 -1.03 23.78
C THR A 226 -1.72 -0.20 24.24
N TYR A 227 -1.31 0.78 23.45
CA TYR A 227 -0.23 1.68 23.82
C TYR A 227 -0.57 2.49 25.08
N SER A 228 -1.80 3.03 25.18
CA SER A 228 -2.25 3.78 26.36
C SER A 228 -2.23 2.93 27.63
N GLN A 229 -2.70 1.67 27.54
CA GLN A 229 -2.64 0.74 28.67
C GLN A 229 -1.20 0.46 29.12
N HIS A 230 -0.29 0.30 28.16
CA HIS A 230 1.13 0.10 28.49
C HIS A 230 1.73 1.31 29.18
N VAL A 231 1.41 2.52 28.73
CA VAL A 231 1.85 3.77 29.36
C VAL A 231 1.28 3.90 30.77
N GLU A 232 0.00 3.57 31.00
CA GLU A 232 -0.63 3.60 32.33
C GLU A 232 0.06 2.60 33.27
N MET A 233 0.40 1.40 32.80
CA MET A 233 1.14 0.41 33.60
C MET A 233 2.52 0.93 34.00
N LEU A 234 3.28 1.53 33.07
CA LEU A 234 4.58 2.15 33.38
C LEU A 234 4.47 3.29 34.39
N TYR A 235 3.43 4.14 34.28
CA TYR A 235 3.17 5.17 35.29
C TYR A 235 2.84 4.56 36.67
N GLY A 236 2.13 3.43 36.71
CA GLY A 236 1.86 2.68 37.93
C GLY A 236 3.16 2.19 38.59
N GLU A 237 4.06 1.60 37.83
CA GLU A 237 5.36 1.13 38.30
C GLU A 237 6.25 2.26 38.81
N ILE A 238 6.31 3.39 38.11
CA ILE A 238 7.06 4.58 38.55
C ILE A 238 6.47 5.14 39.87
N ARG A 239 5.15 5.12 39.99
CA ARG A 239 4.50 5.60 41.22
C ARG A 239 4.80 4.70 42.43
N ALA A 240 4.76 3.37 42.24
CA ALA A 240 5.13 2.41 43.27
C ALA A 240 6.60 2.56 43.65
N PHE A 241 7.51 2.62 42.68
CA PHE A 241 8.93 2.85 42.92
C PHE A 241 9.19 4.15 43.72
N ARG A 242 8.52 5.26 43.35
CA ARG A 242 8.64 6.52 44.07
C ARG A 242 8.18 6.42 45.55
N HIS A 243 7.07 5.72 45.78
CA HIS A 243 6.55 5.47 47.11
C HIS A 243 7.55 4.72 47.99
N ASP A 244 8.08 3.61 47.44
CA ASP A 244 9.03 2.74 48.15
C ASP A 244 10.36 3.47 48.43
N TYR A 245 10.84 4.24 47.45
CA TYR A 245 12.01 5.11 47.62
C TYR A 245 11.84 6.17 48.70
N LEU A 246 10.67 6.83 48.77
CA LEU A 246 10.36 7.80 49.82
C LEU A 246 10.27 7.13 51.19
N ASN A 247 9.76 5.93 51.31
CA ASN A 247 9.70 5.18 52.57
C ASN A 247 11.12 4.84 53.07
N ILE A 248 12.00 4.39 52.18
CA ILE A 248 13.41 4.14 52.51
C ILE A 248 14.10 5.40 52.98
N LEU A 249 13.96 6.53 52.29
CA LEU A 249 14.55 7.81 52.69
C LEU A 249 14.00 8.31 54.01
N THR A 250 12.71 8.14 54.28
CA THR A 250 12.07 8.56 55.54
C THR A 250 12.56 7.73 56.73
N SER A 251 12.66 6.39 56.53
CA SER A 251 13.22 5.47 57.53
C SER A 251 14.68 5.81 57.86
N LEU A 252 15.47 6.05 56.79
CA LEU A 252 16.88 6.46 56.96
C LEU A 252 17.02 7.78 57.72
N LYS A 253 16.19 8.78 57.38
CA LYS A 253 16.17 10.08 58.07
C LYS A 253 15.87 9.95 59.55
N LEU A 254 14.83 9.20 59.93
CA LEU A 254 14.46 8.94 61.30
C LEU A 254 15.59 8.26 62.11
N SER A 255 16.21 7.26 61.50
CA SER A 255 17.35 6.56 62.14
C SER A 255 18.57 7.45 62.33
N ILE A 256 18.83 8.39 61.40
CA ILE A 256 19.89 9.40 61.52
C ILE A 256 19.57 10.42 62.65
N GLU A 257 18.32 10.95 62.69
CA GLU A 257 17.88 11.90 63.68
C GLU A 257 17.93 11.34 65.13
N HIS A 258 17.77 10.01 65.26
CA HIS A 258 17.88 9.31 66.57
C HIS A 258 19.29 8.78 66.87
N GLU A 259 20.27 9.06 66.04
CA GLU A 259 21.64 8.60 66.12
C GLU A 259 21.78 7.06 66.26
N ASP A 260 20.76 6.30 65.74
CA ASP A 260 20.72 4.83 65.86
C ASP A 260 21.49 4.20 64.68
N LEU A 261 22.76 3.95 64.92
CA LEU A 261 23.67 3.31 63.97
C LEU A 261 23.22 1.89 63.55
N ASN A 262 22.54 1.15 64.47
CA ASN A 262 22.08 -0.19 64.13
C ASN A 262 20.88 -0.14 63.16
N ALA A 263 19.92 0.75 63.41
CA ALA A 263 18.78 0.99 62.53
C ALA A 263 19.24 1.51 61.15
N ILE A 264 20.25 2.41 61.08
CA ILE A 264 20.85 2.85 59.81
C ILE A 264 21.46 1.68 59.06
N ARG A 265 22.19 0.80 59.75
CA ARG A 265 22.80 -0.38 59.14
C ARG A 265 21.74 -1.36 58.66
N GLU A 266 20.69 -1.59 59.41
CA GLU A 266 19.58 -2.46 59.04
C GLU A 266 18.86 -1.98 57.78
N VAL A 267 18.53 -0.69 57.68
CA VAL A 267 17.93 -0.11 56.48
C VAL A 267 18.90 -0.25 55.27
N TYR A 268 20.18 0.01 55.48
CA TYR A 268 21.18 -0.12 54.43
C TYR A 268 21.34 -1.58 53.95
N GLU A 269 21.39 -2.54 54.89
CA GLU A 269 21.51 -3.97 54.58
C GLU A 269 20.23 -4.49 53.87
N ASN A 270 19.03 -4.05 54.31
CA ASN A 270 17.77 -4.41 53.67
C ASN A 270 17.68 -3.87 52.25
N VAL A 271 18.06 -2.60 52.03
CA VAL A 271 18.14 -2.02 50.68
C VAL A 271 19.16 -2.76 49.80
N LEU A 272 20.29 -3.20 50.37
CA LEU A 272 21.27 -4.02 49.62
C LEU A 272 20.79 -5.44 49.40
N ARG A 273 20.05 -6.05 50.34
CA ARG A 273 19.49 -7.40 50.18
C ARG A 273 18.35 -7.43 49.20
N GLU A 274 17.43 -6.52 49.25
CA GLU A 274 16.32 -6.37 48.27
C GLU A 274 16.82 -5.97 46.87
N SER A 275 17.89 -5.16 46.83
CA SER A 275 18.59 -4.86 45.56
C SER A 275 19.52 -5.99 45.09
N GLY A 276 19.51 -7.16 45.74
CA GLY A 276 20.13 -8.44 45.44
C GLY A 276 21.50 -8.40 44.74
N GLN A 277 22.30 -9.45 44.95
CA GLN A 277 23.56 -9.68 44.24
C GLN A 277 23.49 -9.53 42.71
N GLN A 278 22.27 -9.64 42.13
CA GLN A 278 21.99 -9.41 40.71
C GLN A 278 22.14 -7.93 40.28
N PHE A 279 22.07 -6.96 41.21
CA PHE A 279 22.17 -5.55 40.89
C PHE A 279 23.59 -5.01 40.79
N TYR A 280 24.56 -5.67 41.32
CA TYR A 280 25.91 -5.09 41.36
C TYR A 280 26.67 -5.23 40.05
N ASP A 281 26.56 -6.38 39.36
CA ASP A 281 27.23 -6.56 38.07
C ASP A 281 26.45 -5.95 36.90
N SER A 282 25.11 -6.01 36.92
CA SER A 282 24.28 -5.45 35.82
C SER A 282 24.02 -3.94 35.93
N LYS A 283 24.14 -3.32 37.14
CA LYS A 283 23.97 -1.87 37.30
C LYS A 283 25.04 -1.04 36.59
N PHE A 284 26.27 -1.53 36.55
CA PHE A 284 27.34 -0.84 35.83
C PHE A 284 27.12 -0.87 34.33
N ASP A 285 26.59 -1.95 33.78
CA ASP A 285 26.37 -2.10 32.35
C ASP A 285 25.17 -1.28 31.86
N ILE A 286 24.06 -1.26 32.61
CA ILE A 286 22.90 -0.44 32.27
C ILE A 286 23.22 1.08 32.47
N ALA A 287 24.08 1.46 33.39
CA ALA A 287 24.50 2.85 33.57
C ALA A 287 25.20 3.43 32.33
N LYS A 288 25.87 2.59 31.55
CA LYS A 288 26.52 2.98 30.27
C LYS A 288 25.52 3.44 29.22
N LEU A 289 24.22 3.05 29.33
CA LEU A 289 23.15 3.59 28.48
C LEU A 289 22.96 5.11 28.64
N SER A 290 23.50 5.71 29.71
CA SER A 290 23.51 7.17 29.86
C SER A 290 24.26 7.87 28.72
N HIS A 291 25.22 7.20 28.10
CA HIS A 291 25.98 7.71 26.96
C HIS A 291 25.16 7.79 25.67
N ILE A 292 24.00 7.15 25.56
CA ILE A 292 23.11 7.30 24.40
C ILE A 292 22.30 8.59 24.56
N GLU A 293 22.56 9.59 23.71
CA GLU A 293 21.86 10.88 23.79
C GLU A 293 20.42 10.79 23.26
N ASN A 294 20.13 9.91 22.29
CA ASN A 294 18.78 9.75 21.76
C ASN A 294 17.83 9.01 22.75
N PRO A 295 16.77 9.67 23.27
CA PRO A 295 15.90 9.06 24.30
C PRO A 295 15.12 7.84 23.81
N ALA A 296 14.72 7.81 22.53
CA ALA A 296 13.95 6.69 21.98
C ALA A 296 14.80 5.42 21.85
N VAL A 297 16.05 5.58 21.36
CA VAL A 297 17.01 4.46 21.29
C VAL A 297 17.34 3.94 22.67
N LYS A 298 17.62 4.86 23.64
CA LYS A 298 17.88 4.52 25.04
C LYS A 298 16.72 3.70 25.65
N SER A 299 15.49 4.17 25.46
CA SER A 299 14.30 3.50 26.00
C SER A 299 14.10 2.10 25.46
N VAL A 300 14.20 1.92 24.12
CA VAL A 300 14.03 0.61 23.48
C VAL A 300 15.14 -0.34 23.91
N LEU A 301 16.38 0.12 23.96
CA LEU A 301 17.50 -0.69 24.38
C LEU A 301 17.37 -1.11 25.85
N SER A 302 16.99 -0.17 26.75
CA SER A 302 16.74 -0.48 28.16
C SER A 302 15.68 -1.56 28.32
N ALA A 303 14.57 -1.47 27.57
CA ALA A 303 13.51 -2.48 27.59
C ALA A 303 14.00 -3.85 27.15
N LYS A 304 14.81 -3.92 26.06
CA LYS A 304 15.34 -5.20 25.55
C LYS A 304 16.37 -5.82 26.48
N LEU A 305 17.23 -5.02 27.11
CA LEU A 305 18.18 -5.53 28.09
C LEU A 305 17.49 -6.01 29.36
N LEU A 306 16.47 -5.29 29.84
CA LEU A 306 15.65 -5.73 30.98
C LEU A 306 14.90 -7.04 30.65
N GLU A 307 14.36 -7.18 29.45
CA GLU A 307 13.75 -8.43 28.97
C GLU A 307 14.76 -9.60 29.01
N ALA A 308 15.97 -9.39 28.50
CA ALA A 308 17.04 -10.39 28.52
C ALA A 308 17.41 -10.78 29.96
N GLN A 309 17.57 -9.81 30.84
CA GLN A 309 17.87 -10.02 32.25
C GLN A 309 16.78 -10.84 32.97
N ASN A 310 15.51 -10.48 32.77
CA ASN A 310 14.39 -11.20 33.34
C ASN A 310 14.29 -12.66 32.88
N LYS A 311 14.84 -12.94 31.70
CA LYS A 311 14.96 -14.29 31.16
C LYS A 311 16.23 -15.04 31.61
N GLY A 312 17.04 -14.46 32.52
CA GLY A 312 18.24 -15.07 33.06
C GLY A 312 19.45 -15.04 32.14
N ILE A 313 19.48 -14.14 31.15
CA ILE A 313 20.60 -13.95 30.24
C ILE A 313 21.64 -13.02 30.89
N GLY A 314 22.90 -13.40 30.95
CA GLY A 314 24.01 -12.52 31.34
C GLY A 314 24.22 -11.40 30.33
N ILE A 315 24.25 -10.14 30.80
CA ILE A 315 24.32 -8.97 29.93
C ILE A 315 25.67 -8.27 30.11
N SER A 316 26.27 -7.89 28.99
CA SER A 316 27.41 -6.97 28.92
C SER A 316 27.11 -5.81 27.97
N VAL A 317 27.31 -4.58 28.43
CA VAL A 317 27.11 -3.37 27.62
C VAL A 317 28.41 -2.58 27.53
N GLU A 318 28.85 -2.27 26.32
CA GLU A 318 30.08 -1.53 26.03
C GLU A 318 29.75 -0.26 25.22
N ILE A 319 29.58 0.86 25.92
CA ILE A 319 29.33 2.19 25.34
C ILE A 319 30.20 3.17 26.08
N ASP A 320 31.45 3.34 25.62
CA ASP A 320 32.44 4.12 26.35
C ASP A 320 32.35 5.62 26.01
N GLU A 321 31.94 5.96 24.80
CA GLU A 321 31.77 7.34 24.33
C GLU A 321 30.31 7.71 24.06
N PRO A 322 29.95 9.02 24.18
CA PRO A 322 28.57 9.47 23.91
C PRO A 322 28.15 9.23 22.46
N VAL A 323 27.07 8.49 22.28
CA VAL A 323 26.43 8.24 20.97
C VAL A 323 25.47 9.39 20.66
N ARG A 324 25.92 10.29 19.75
CA ARG A 324 25.19 11.49 19.33
C ARG A 324 24.50 11.36 18.00
N ASN A 325 25.20 10.75 17.03
CA ASN A 325 24.75 10.66 15.65
C ASN A 325 24.49 9.22 15.25
N LEU A 326 23.28 8.93 14.75
CA LEU A 326 22.92 7.60 14.28
C LEU A 326 23.27 7.38 12.79
N PHE A 327 23.45 8.47 12.02
CA PHE A 327 23.69 8.51 10.57
C PHE A 327 22.58 7.88 9.71
N ILE A 328 21.48 7.45 10.31
CA ILE A 328 20.25 6.97 9.68
C ILE A 328 19.03 7.49 10.46
N GLU A 329 17.83 7.30 9.89
CA GLU A 329 16.59 7.66 10.59
C GLU A 329 16.40 6.90 11.90
N VAL A 330 15.96 7.59 12.95
CA VAL A 330 15.81 7.03 14.30
C VAL A 330 14.92 5.79 14.32
N LEU A 331 13.81 5.79 13.58
CA LEU A 331 12.88 4.66 13.52
C LEU A 331 13.50 3.43 12.85
N ASP A 332 14.29 3.64 11.81
CA ASP A 332 15.00 2.55 11.14
C ASP A 332 16.10 1.98 12.01
N PHE A 333 16.85 2.85 12.73
CA PHE A 333 17.83 2.39 13.72
C PHE A 333 17.20 1.55 14.83
N ILE A 334 16.07 2.00 15.39
CA ILE A 334 15.29 1.25 16.40
C ILE A 334 14.84 -0.09 15.82
N THR A 335 14.46 -0.14 14.55
CA THR A 335 14.05 -1.38 13.90
C THR A 335 15.23 -2.36 13.78
N PHE A 336 16.43 -1.91 13.35
CA PHE A 336 17.63 -2.72 13.35
C PHE A 336 17.95 -3.25 14.76
N LEU A 337 17.99 -2.35 15.74
CA LEU A 337 18.28 -2.66 17.12
C LEU A 337 17.33 -3.72 17.70
N SER A 338 16.02 -3.53 17.51
CA SER A 338 15.01 -4.45 18.03
C SER A 338 15.14 -5.84 17.41
N ILE A 339 15.30 -5.94 16.08
CA ILE A 339 15.44 -7.23 15.40
C ILE A 339 16.71 -7.96 15.88
N LEU A 340 17.83 -7.24 16.00
CA LEU A 340 19.09 -7.85 16.45
C LEU A 340 18.99 -8.33 17.89
N CYS A 341 18.42 -7.51 18.79
CA CYS A 341 18.26 -7.89 20.20
C CYS A 341 17.29 -9.06 20.35
N ASP A 342 16.16 -9.08 19.63
CA ASP A 342 15.19 -10.18 19.71
C ASP A 342 15.82 -11.50 19.25
N ASN A 343 16.54 -11.49 18.14
CA ASN A 343 17.26 -12.66 17.64
C ASN A 343 18.32 -13.15 18.64
N ALA A 344 19.06 -12.21 19.24
CA ALA A 344 20.09 -12.50 20.20
C ALA A 344 19.53 -13.10 21.51
N ILE A 345 18.46 -12.52 22.05
CA ILE A 345 17.76 -13.02 23.24
C ILE A 345 17.24 -14.44 22.98
N GLU A 346 16.55 -14.65 21.86
CA GLU A 346 16.03 -15.98 21.52
C GLU A 346 17.13 -17.03 21.37
N ALA A 347 18.24 -16.69 20.70
CA ALA A 347 19.34 -17.63 20.49
C ALA A 347 20.10 -17.93 21.77
N SER A 348 20.30 -16.93 22.65
CA SER A 348 20.98 -17.10 23.93
C SER A 348 20.23 -18.08 24.86
N LEU A 349 18.89 -18.04 24.87
CA LEU A 349 18.07 -18.94 25.70
C LEU A 349 18.22 -20.43 25.35
N GLU A 350 18.69 -20.74 24.15
CA GLU A 350 18.94 -22.12 23.71
C GLU A 350 20.36 -22.60 24.03
N SER A 351 21.25 -21.72 24.49
CA SER A 351 22.65 -22.02 24.84
C SER A 351 22.78 -22.58 26.29
N GLU A 352 23.87 -23.26 26.59
CA GLU A 352 24.16 -23.73 27.93
C GLU A 352 24.49 -22.60 28.91
N ASP A 353 25.14 -21.52 28.42
CA ASP A 353 25.47 -20.31 29.18
C ASP A 353 24.93 -19.08 28.44
N PRO A 354 23.70 -18.64 28.79
CA PRO A 354 23.05 -17.52 28.09
C PRO A 354 23.78 -16.20 28.33
N GLN A 355 24.37 -15.63 27.26
CA GLN A 355 25.10 -14.37 27.30
C GLN A 355 24.69 -13.47 26.13
N LEU A 356 24.56 -12.17 26.40
CA LEU A 356 24.29 -11.14 25.43
C LEU A 356 25.25 -9.95 25.63
N THR A 357 26.04 -9.64 24.63
CA THR A 357 26.90 -8.45 24.63
C THR A 357 26.41 -7.45 23.60
N LEU A 358 26.29 -6.19 24.01
CA LEU A 358 25.96 -5.09 23.12
C LEU A 358 27.02 -4.01 23.21
N ALA A 359 27.59 -3.61 22.06
CA ALA A 359 28.53 -2.52 22.00
C ALA A 359 28.09 -1.46 20.99
N MET A 360 28.30 -0.19 21.33
CA MET A 360 28.16 0.96 20.41
C MET A 360 29.43 1.81 20.45
N LEU A 361 30.00 2.02 19.26
CA LEU A 361 31.23 2.78 19.08
C LEU A 361 30.96 3.95 18.15
N GLN A 362 31.01 5.16 18.67
CA GLN A 362 30.86 6.39 17.90
C GLN A 362 32.23 6.86 17.37
N GLU A 363 32.33 6.90 16.05
CA GLU A 363 33.48 7.50 15.38
C GLU A 363 33.09 8.86 14.75
N THR A 364 34.04 9.59 14.23
CA THR A 364 33.79 10.91 13.61
C THR A 364 32.79 10.82 12.43
N ASN A 365 32.89 9.75 11.63
CA ASN A 365 32.11 9.57 10.42
C ASN A 365 31.28 8.28 10.39
N SER A 366 31.28 7.53 11.49
CA SER A 366 30.52 6.27 11.57
C SER A 366 29.99 5.98 12.98
N LEU A 367 28.97 5.16 13.05
CA LEU A 367 28.48 4.51 14.26
C LEU A 367 28.51 3.00 14.02
N ILE A 368 29.15 2.27 14.91
CA ILE A 368 29.22 0.82 14.87
C ILE A 368 28.31 0.28 15.99
N LEU A 369 27.34 -0.53 15.61
CA LEU A 369 26.48 -1.30 16.52
C LEU A 369 26.90 -2.77 16.45
N ILE A 370 27.26 -3.35 17.57
CA ILE A 370 27.64 -4.77 17.69
C ILE A 370 26.66 -5.42 18.64
N VAL A 371 26.08 -6.55 18.21
CA VAL A 371 25.27 -7.44 19.05
C VAL A 371 25.89 -8.81 18.93
N GLU A 372 26.33 -9.36 20.08
CA GLU A 372 26.91 -10.70 20.18
C GLU A 372 26.09 -11.50 21.18
N ASN A 373 25.78 -12.74 20.85
CA ASN A 373 25.06 -13.64 21.71
C ASN A 373 25.69 -15.03 21.74
N SER A 374 25.45 -15.76 22.83
CA SER A 374 25.75 -17.19 22.91
C SER A 374 24.83 -18.04 22.04
N THR A 375 25.29 -19.19 21.58
CA THR A 375 24.55 -20.10 20.71
C THR A 375 24.67 -21.54 21.17
N LYS A 376 23.67 -22.36 20.83
CA LYS A 376 23.70 -23.81 21.11
C LYS A 376 24.75 -24.54 20.27
N ALA A 377 24.96 -24.12 19.03
CA ALA A 377 25.92 -24.71 18.11
C ALA A 377 27.26 -23.97 18.17
N GLU A 378 28.38 -24.69 18.07
CA GLU A 378 29.72 -24.13 18.04
C GLU A 378 29.89 -23.15 16.88
N LYS A 379 29.26 -23.43 15.73
CA LYS A 379 29.27 -22.61 14.53
C LYS A 379 27.95 -22.70 13.77
N ILE A 380 27.37 -21.58 13.39
CA ILE A 380 26.16 -21.47 12.57
C ILE A 380 26.55 -21.33 11.11
N ASP A 381 25.84 -22.01 10.20
CA ASP A 381 26.00 -21.82 8.77
C ASP A 381 25.42 -20.47 8.34
N LEU A 382 26.31 -19.58 7.87
CA LEU A 382 25.94 -18.21 7.49
C LEU A 382 25.41 -18.09 6.06
N ALA A 383 25.48 -19.14 5.25
CA ALA A 383 25.16 -19.07 3.82
C ALA A 383 23.69 -18.70 3.53
N ARG A 384 22.79 -19.10 4.43
CA ARG A 384 21.34 -19.01 4.21
C ARG A 384 20.57 -18.16 5.22
N ILE A 385 21.24 -17.56 6.21
CA ILE A 385 20.57 -16.86 7.34
C ILE A 385 19.78 -15.60 6.91
N PHE A 386 20.05 -15.06 5.73
CA PHE A 386 19.37 -13.89 5.17
C PHE A 386 18.29 -14.25 4.13
N GLU A 387 18.11 -15.54 3.81
CA GLU A 387 17.05 -15.97 2.89
C GLU A 387 15.67 -15.79 3.54
N LYS A 388 14.70 -15.40 2.71
CA LYS A 388 13.32 -15.27 3.16
C LYS A 388 12.78 -16.62 3.64
N ASP A 389 12.10 -16.62 4.79
CA ASP A 389 11.50 -17.80 5.43
C ASP A 389 12.52 -18.87 5.88
N TYR A 390 13.84 -18.58 5.84
CA TYR A 390 14.85 -19.44 6.44
C TYR A 390 14.89 -19.23 7.94
N SER A 391 14.54 -20.26 8.70
CA SER A 391 14.67 -20.30 10.15
C SER A 391 15.09 -21.70 10.57
N SER A 392 16.08 -21.79 11.45
CA SER A 392 16.42 -23.06 12.12
C SER A 392 15.31 -23.53 13.09
N LYS A 393 14.24 -22.74 13.27
CA LYS A 393 13.21 -22.91 14.31
C LYS A 393 11.80 -23.26 13.79
N GLY A 394 11.62 -23.52 12.46
CA GLY A 394 10.36 -23.96 11.84
C GLY A 394 9.66 -22.93 10.92
N GLU A 395 8.61 -23.38 10.22
CA GLU A 395 7.84 -22.57 9.26
C GLU A 395 7.16 -21.36 9.91
N GLY A 396 7.24 -20.20 9.24
CA GLY A 396 6.66 -18.93 9.70
C GLY A 396 7.57 -18.03 10.54
N ARG A 397 8.81 -18.46 10.84
CA ARG A 397 9.87 -17.67 11.50
C ARG A 397 11.01 -17.44 10.50
N GLY A 398 11.76 -16.34 10.59
CA GLY A 398 12.86 -16.01 9.64
C GLY A 398 12.69 -14.68 8.92
N LEU A 399 11.68 -13.89 9.29
CA LEU A 399 11.43 -12.58 8.70
C LEU A 399 12.36 -11.47 9.22
N GLY A 400 13.01 -11.68 10.39
CA GLY A 400 13.81 -10.63 11.05
C GLY A 400 15.05 -10.23 10.23
N LEU A 401 15.91 -11.18 9.91
CA LEU A 401 17.15 -10.91 9.14
C LEU A 401 16.86 -10.52 7.69
N TYR A 402 15.80 -11.07 7.09
CA TYR A 402 15.32 -10.63 5.78
C TYR A 402 14.86 -9.17 5.79
N LYS A 403 14.18 -8.74 6.86
CA LYS A 403 13.77 -7.32 7.03
C LYS A 403 14.97 -6.40 7.21
N ILE A 404 16.02 -6.86 7.90
CA ILE A 404 17.31 -6.13 7.97
C ILE A 404 17.86 -5.92 6.55
N GLN A 405 17.88 -6.96 5.72
CA GLN A 405 18.35 -6.84 4.34
C GLN A 405 17.56 -5.83 3.51
N GLN A 406 16.23 -5.83 3.63
CA GLN A 406 15.38 -4.83 2.97
C GLN A 406 15.66 -3.39 3.44
N LEU A 407 15.88 -3.21 4.74
CA LEU A 407 16.23 -1.90 5.29
C LEU A 407 17.60 -1.43 4.80
N LEU A 408 18.58 -2.33 4.62
CA LEU A 408 19.89 -2.00 4.10
C LEU A 408 19.85 -1.46 2.66
N GLU A 409 18.89 -1.86 1.84
CA GLU A 409 18.70 -1.30 0.50
C GLU A 409 18.42 0.21 0.54
N LYS A 410 17.81 0.72 1.61
CA LYS A 410 17.57 2.15 1.84
C LYS A 410 18.86 2.90 2.22
N TYR A 411 19.86 2.19 2.79
CA TYR A 411 21.09 2.77 3.32
C TYR A 411 22.35 2.13 2.69
N PRO A 412 22.69 2.46 1.43
CA PRO A 412 23.77 1.80 0.67
C PRO A 412 25.16 1.98 1.29
N LYS A 413 25.35 2.97 2.18
CA LYS A 413 26.60 3.17 2.93
C LYS A 413 26.67 2.38 4.24
N THR A 414 25.62 1.60 4.60
CA THR A 414 25.65 0.74 5.79
C THR A 414 26.23 -0.61 5.44
N THR A 415 27.17 -1.07 6.26
CA THR A 415 27.81 -2.38 6.10
C THR A 415 27.39 -3.32 7.23
N VAL A 416 27.15 -4.60 6.88
CA VAL A 416 26.83 -5.66 7.85
C VAL A 416 27.93 -6.72 7.82
N SER A 417 28.40 -7.09 8.98
CA SER A 417 29.31 -8.22 9.18
C SER A 417 28.67 -9.21 10.14
N THR A 418 28.63 -10.47 9.76
CA THR A 418 28.14 -11.56 10.62
C THR A 418 29.24 -12.59 10.80
N LYS A 419 29.49 -12.99 12.03
CA LYS A 419 30.47 -14.03 12.40
C LYS A 419 29.84 -15.06 13.33
N SER A 420 30.24 -16.32 13.18
CA SER A 420 29.84 -17.37 14.10
C SER A 420 31.03 -18.30 14.36
N SER A 421 31.44 -18.42 15.62
CA SER A 421 32.53 -19.29 16.08
C SER A 421 32.47 -19.45 17.59
N ASN A 422 32.96 -20.58 18.12
CA ASN A 422 33.14 -20.81 19.57
C ASN A 422 31.84 -20.56 20.38
N TYR A 423 30.70 -21.08 19.91
CA TYR A 423 29.38 -20.89 20.53
C TYR A 423 28.94 -19.43 20.64
N ARG A 424 29.46 -18.55 19.81
CA ARG A 424 29.08 -17.13 19.73
C ARG A 424 28.64 -16.75 18.33
N PHE A 425 27.66 -15.88 18.27
CA PHE A 425 27.16 -15.27 17.04
C PHE A 425 27.20 -13.76 17.18
N THR A 426 27.98 -13.13 16.33
CA THR A 426 28.22 -11.68 16.37
C THR A 426 27.70 -11.03 15.10
N GLN A 427 26.86 -10.01 15.23
CA GLN A 427 26.42 -9.13 14.15
C GLN A 427 26.93 -7.72 14.40
N SER A 428 27.57 -7.15 13.40
CA SER A 428 28.10 -5.77 13.44
C SER A 428 27.53 -4.98 12.27
N LEU A 429 26.87 -3.86 12.57
CA LEU A 429 26.39 -2.90 11.60
C LEU A 429 27.20 -1.61 11.73
N THR A 430 27.75 -1.13 10.61
CA THR A 430 28.43 0.15 10.56
C THR A 430 27.64 1.12 9.71
N PHE A 431 27.17 2.20 10.33
CA PHE A 431 26.41 3.28 9.70
C PHE A 431 27.37 4.44 9.41
N TRP A 432 27.53 4.79 8.14
CA TRP A 432 28.43 5.85 7.71
C TRP A 432 27.69 7.15 7.47
N LYS A 433 28.37 8.26 7.76
CA LYS A 433 27.89 9.59 7.42
C LYS A 433 27.69 9.72 5.90
N GLU A 434 26.56 10.31 5.48
CA GLU A 434 26.28 10.62 4.08
C GLU A 434 27.27 11.65 3.48
#